data_189c477b36c5194fce2973e3fac21383
#
_entry.id   189c477b36c5194fce2973e3fac21383
#
_cell.length_a   1.000
_cell.length_b   1.000
_cell.length_c   1.000
_cell.angle_alpha   90.00
_cell.angle_beta   90.00
_cell.angle_gamma   90.00
#
_symmetry.space_group_name_H-M   'P 1'
#
loop_
_entity.id
_entity.type
_entity.pdbx_description
1 polymer ?
#
loop_
_entity_poly.entity_id
_entity_poly.type
_entity_poly.pdbx_seq_one_letter_code
_entity_poly.pdbx_strand_id
1 'polypeptide(L)'
;MKILILNGSPKGEAGNTIRLTRAFTEGLQSKTEAEIETVGIYELDIAPCRGCFACWNKTPGICCIRDDMTELLVKIREADVVIWSFPLYYFSLPGQFKNMMDRQLPLVLPFMTEGSDGRES
;
A
#
# COMPACT_ATOMS: atom_id res chain seq x y z
N MET A 1 8.42 -15.57 2.07
CA MET A 1 7.77 -14.53 1.26
C MET A 1 6.87 -13.70 2.16
N LYS A 2 6.99 -12.40 2.10
CA LYS A 2 6.16 -11.49 2.89
C LYS A 2 5.02 -10.95 2.05
N ILE A 3 3.79 -11.17 2.51
CA ILE A 3 2.58 -10.67 1.86
C ILE A 3 1.92 -9.65 2.78
N LEU A 4 1.72 -8.45 2.26
CA LEU A 4 1.03 -7.38 2.97
C LEU A 4 -0.35 -7.19 2.36
N ILE A 5 -1.39 -7.31 3.18
CA ILE A 5 -2.76 -7.04 2.77
C ILE A 5 -3.15 -5.66 3.29
N LEU A 6 -3.51 -4.75 2.39
CA LEU A 6 -4.03 -3.44 2.73
C LEU A 6 -5.56 -3.51 2.64
N ASN A 7 -6.22 -3.55 3.79
CA ASN A 7 -7.67 -3.65 3.86
C ASN A 7 -8.28 -2.25 3.87
N GLY A 8 -8.92 -1.87 2.79
CA GLY A 8 -9.55 -0.57 2.61
C GLY A 8 -11.05 -0.54 2.90
N SER A 9 -11.60 -1.56 3.55
CA SER A 9 -13.02 -1.56 3.92
C SER A 9 -13.25 -0.83 5.24
N PRO A 10 -14.22 0.10 5.31
CA PRO A 10 -14.62 0.71 6.59
C PRO A 10 -15.15 -0.31 7.60
N LYS A 11 -15.61 -1.46 7.13
CA LYS A 11 -16.10 -2.54 7.99
C LYS A 11 -14.97 -3.36 8.61
N GLY A 12 -13.72 -3.08 8.24
CA GLY A 12 -12.55 -3.81 8.75
C GLY A 12 -12.65 -5.30 8.43
N GLU A 13 -12.48 -6.13 9.45
CA GLU A 13 -12.49 -7.59 9.31
C GLU A 13 -13.87 -8.16 8.96
N ALA A 14 -14.93 -7.39 9.13
CA ALA A 14 -16.30 -7.83 8.83
C ALA A 14 -16.70 -7.63 7.37
N GLY A 15 -15.84 -7.06 6.54
CA GLY A 15 -16.12 -6.81 5.14
C GLY A 15 -16.13 -8.09 4.30
N ASN A 16 -16.91 -8.08 3.22
CA ASN A 16 -16.97 -9.22 2.32
C ASN A 16 -15.70 -9.37 1.48
N THR A 17 -15.11 -8.25 1.08
CA THR A 17 -13.89 -8.25 0.26
C THR A 17 -12.73 -8.87 1.00
N ILE A 18 -12.55 -8.58 2.29
CA ILE A 18 -11.46 -9.16 3.07
C ILE A 18 -11.65 -10.67 3.27
N ARG A 19 -12.90 -11.13 3.34
CA ARG A 19 -13.17 -12.58 3.43
C ARG A 19 -12.69 -13.29 2.17
N LEU A 20 -12.94 -12.71 1.01
CA LEU A 20 -12.45 -13.25 -0.27
C LEU A 20 -10.92 -13.24 -0.31
N THR A 21 -10.30 -12.15 0.12
CA THR A 21 -8.84 -12.01 0.18
C THR A 21 -8.22 -13.07 1.10
N ARG A 22 -8.84 -13.35 2.24
CA ARG A 22 -8.37 -14.40 3.15
C ARG A 22 -8.44 -15.79 2.52
N ALA A 23 -9.51 -16.09 1.79
CA ALA A 23 -9.61 -17.36 1.09
C ALA A 23 -8.46 -17.52 0.08
N PHE A 24 -8.11 -16.45 -0.63
CA PHE A 24 -6.99 -16.43 -1.55
C PHE A 24 -5.65 -16.66 -0.84
N THR A 25 -5.41 -15.97 0.28
CA THR A 25 -4.15 -16.09 1.03
C THR A 25 -4.01 -17.43 1.73
N GLU A 26 -5.10 -18.00 2.21
CA GLU A 26 -5.09 -19.37 2.77
C GLU A 26 -4.69 -20.38 1.70
N GLY A 27 -5.19 -20.21 0.48
CA GLY A 27 -4.78 -21.04 -0.65
C GLY A 27 -3.29 -20.90 -0.95
N LEU A 28 -2.76 -19.68 -0.91
CA LEU A 28 -1.32 -19.44 -1.08
C LEU A 28 -0.50 -20.12 0.02
N GLN A 29 -0.90 -20.00 1.27
CA GLN A 29 -0.19 -20.57 2.40
C GLN A 29 -0.17 -22.10 2.36
N SER A 30 -1.16 -22.71 1.72
CA SER A 30 -1.19 -24.18 1.56
C SER A 30 -0.16 -24.69 0.56
N LYS A 31 0.39 -23.80 -0.28
CA LYS A 31 1.33 -24.16 -1.35
C LYS A 31 2.73 -23.57 -1.16
N THR A 32 2.87 -22.49 -0.44
CA THR A 32 4.15 -21.80 -0.24
C THR A 32 4.28 -21.34 1.21
N GLU A 33 5.52 -21.14 1.67
CA GLU A 33 5.74 -20.45 2.93
C GLU A 33 5.52 -18.94 2.72
N ALA A 34 4.55 -18.39 3.44
CA ALA A 34 4.22 -16.96 3.34
C ALA A 34 3.90 -16.42 4.72
N GLU A 35 4.51 -15.29 5.07
CA GLU A 35 4.14 -14.47 6.21
C GLU A 35 3.12 -13.45 5.72
N ILE A 36 1.95 -13.42 6.36
CA ILE A 36 0.86 -12.52 5.96
C ILE A 36 0.59 -11.53 7.07
N GLU A 37 0.67 -10.25 6.74
CA GLU A 37 0.26 -9.16 7.62
C GLU A 37 -0.90 -8.42 6.99
N THR A 38 -1.96 -8.15 7.77
CA THR A 38 -3.12 -7.39 7.33
C THR A 38 -3.15 -6.06 8.05
N VAL A 39 -3.23 -4.97 7.28
CA VAL A 39 -3.32 -3.61 7.82
C VAL A 39 -4.66 -3.03 7.45
N GLY A 40 -5.45 -2.62 8.46
CA GLY A 40 -6.72 -1.94 8.28
C GLY A 40 -6.51 -0.45 8.07
N ILE A 41 -6.69 0.01 6.83
CA ILE A 41 -6.40 1.41 6.47
C ILE A 41 -7.31 2.39 7.20
N TYR A 42 -8.57 2.00 7.47
CA TYR A 42 -9.51 2.87 8.19
C TYR A 42 -9.19 2.99 9.67
N GLU A 43 -8.31 2.17 10.22
CA GLU A 43 -7.85 2.27 11.60
C GLU A 43 -6.62 3.17 11.75
N LEU A 44 -6.04 3.60 10.62
CA LEU A 44 -4.84 4.41 10.61
C LEU A 44 -5.16 5.89 10.41
N ASP A 45 -4.28 6.73 10.96
CA ASP A 45 -4.32 8.17 10.74
C ASP A 45 -3.40 8.50 9.55
N ILE A 46 -4.01 8.68 8.38
CA ILE A 46 -3.30 8.98 7.14
C ILE A 46 -3.86 10.27 6.55
N ALA A 47 -3.06 11.32 6.60
CA ALA A 47 -3.43 12.60 6.01
C ALA A 47 -3.35 12.54 4.48
N PRO A 48 -4.16 13.33 3.77
CA PRO A 48 -4.05 13.44 2.32
C PRO A 48 -2.69 13.98 1.89
N CYS A 49 -2.22 13.54 0.73
CA CYS A 49 -1.03 14.13 0.10
C CYS A 49 -1.29 15.58 -0.27
N ARG A 50 -0.34 16.47 0.05
CA ARG A 50 -0.47 17.91 -0.23
C ARG A 50 0.17 18.33 -1.54
N GLY A 51 0.79 17.40 -2.27
CA GLY A 51 1.42 17.71 -3.55
C GLY A 51 2.63 18.62 -3.43
N CYS A 52 3.33 18.61 -2.31
CA CYS A 52 4.48 19.48 -2.08
C CYS A 52 5.76 18.99 -2.77
N PHE A 53 5.80 17.73 -3.19
CA PHE A 53 6.95 17.09 -3.83
C PHE A 53 8.26 17.12 -3.03
N ALA A 54 8.18 17.37 -1.72
CA ALA A 54 9.35 17.32 -0.85
C ALA A 54 10.01 15.93 -0.86
N CYS A 55 9.22 14.88 -1.03
CA CYS A 55 9.70 13.50 -1.14
C CYS A 55 10.54 13.24 -2.39
N TRP A 56 10.53 14.16 -3.35
CA TRP A 56 11.37 14.09 -4.55
C TRP A 56 12.49 15.13 -4.53
N ASN A 57 12.20 16.33 -4.03
CA ASN A 57 13.11 17.49 -4.16
C ASN A 57 13.99 17.73 -2.93
N LYS A 58 13.44 17.56 -1.72
CA LYS A 58 14.15 17.88 -0.47
C LYS A 58 14.66 16.65 0.25
N THR A 59 13.80 15.65 0.41
CA THR A 59 14.12 14.41 1.10
C THR A 59 13.69 13.23 0.23
N PRO A 60 14.44 12.91 -0.84
CA PRO A 60 14.04 11.85 -1.76
C PRO A 60 13.74 10.54 -1.03
N GLY A 61 12.56 10.00 -1.28
CA GLY A 61 12.11 8.75 -0.67
C GLY A 61 11.46 8.90 0.69
N ILE A 62 11.36 10.12 1.25
CA ILE A 62 10.79 10.35 2.59
C ILE A 62 9.72 11.44 2.51
N CYS A 63 8.51 11.12 2.99
CA CYS A 63 7.44 12.10 3.08
C CYS A 63 7.65 13.04 4.26
N CYS A 64 7.36 14.33 4.05
CA CYS A 64 7.47 15.34 5.12
C CYS A 64 6.35 15.24 6.18
N ILE A 65 5.23 14.57 5.85
CA ILE A 65 4.13 14.37 6.79
C ILE A 65 4.44 13.17 7.68
N ARG A 66 4.39 13.38 8.99
CA ARG A 66 4.64 12.32 9.99
C ARG A 66 3.31 11.83 10.55
N ASP A 67 2.86 10.66 10.11
CA ASP A 67 1.64 10.00 10.60
C ASP A 67 1.81 8.48 10.42
N ASP A 68 0.71 7.73 10.48
CA ASP A 68 0.78 6.27 10.35
C ASP A 68 1.29 5.81 8.99
N MET A 69 1.24 6.66 7.97
CA MET A 69 1.80 6.32 6.65
C MET A 69 3.32 6.17 6.69
N THR A 70 4.00 6.79 7.63
CA THR A 70 5.46 6.68 7.77
C THR A 70 5.90 5.22 7.96
N GLU A 71 5.24 4.49 8.86
CA GLU A 71 5.52 3.06 9.07
C GLU A 71 4.99 2.21 7.92
N LEU A 72 3.82 2.56 7.39
CA LEU A 72 3.22 1.80 6.31
C LEU A 72 4.07 1.82 5.05
N LEU A 73 4.71 2.93 4.74
CA LEU A 73 5.64 3.01 3.61
C LEU A 73 6.78 2.00 3.73
N VAL A 74 7.32 1.82 4.94
CA VAL A 74 8.37 0.83 5.19
C VAL A 74 7.84 -0.57 4.94
N LYS A 75 6.65 -0.88 5.44
CA LYS A 75 6.03 -2.20 5.27
C LYS A 75 5.76 -2.51 3.80
N ILE A 76 5.27 -1.53 3.03
CA ILE A 76 5.04 -1.71 1.60
C ILE A 76 6.35 -1.99 0.88
N ARG A 77 7.39 -1.25 1.18
CA ARG A 77 8.70 -1.42 0.54
C ARG A 77 9.32 -2.78 0.85
N GLU A 78 9.12 -3.29 2.05
CA GLU A 78 9.69 -4.57 2.48
C GLU A 78 8.86 -5.79 2.07
N ALA A 79 7.62 -5.59 1.64
CA ALA A 79 6.75 -6.68 1.23
C ALA A 79 7.16 -7.23 -0.15
N ASP A 80 7.07 -8.54 -0.32
CA ASP A 80 7.27 -9.16 -1.62
C ASP A 80 6.02 -9.03 -2.49
N VAL A 81 4.83 -9.09 -1.86
CA VAL A 81 3.54 -8.95 -2.53
C VAL A 81 2.67 -8.03 -1.69
N VAL A 82 2.01 -7.09 -2.33
CA VAL A 82 1.03 -6.20 -1.69
C VAL A 82 -0.33 -6.46 -2.32
N ILE A 83 -1.31 -6.76 -1.49
CA ILE A 83 -2.69 -7.02 -1.92
C ILE A 83 -3.56 -5.86 -1.46
N TRP A 84 -4.24 -5.23 -2.40
CA TRP A 84 -5.20 -4.16 -2.13
C TRP A 84 -6.61 -4.77 -2.10
N SER A 85 -7.20 -4.84 -0.92
CA SER A 85 -8.52 -5.40 -0.68
C SER A 85 -9.47 -4.27 -0.26
N PHE A 86 -10.38 -3.88 -1.14
CA PHE A 86 -11.26 -2.75 -0.87
C PHE A 86 -12.60 -2.89 -1.61
N PRO A 87 -13.69 -2.32 -1.06
CA PRO A 87 -14.94 -2.20 -1.80
C PRO A 87 -14.86 -1.06 -2.82
N LEU A 88 -15.64 -1.17 -3.89
CA LEU A 88 -15.77 -0.06 -4.84
C LEU A 88 -16.77 0.96 -4.29
N TYR A 89 -16.32 2.22 -4.16
CA TYR A 89 -17.16 3.34 -3.79
C TYR A 89 -17.19 4.33 -4.94
N TYR A 90 -18.35 4.57 -5.47
CA TYR A 90 -18.55 5.47 -6.60
C TYR A 90 -17.56 5.20 -7.74
N PHE A 91 -17.49 3.91 -8.14
CA PHE A 91 -16.66 3.39 -9.24
C PHE A 91 -15.14 3.48 -8.99
N SER A 92 -14.69 3.68 -7.76
CA SER A 92 -13.28 3.83 -7.46
C SER A 92 -12.95 3.36 -6.04
N LEU A 93 -11.78 3.79 -5.56
CA LEU A 93 -11.28 3.46 -4.23
C LEU A 93 -12.06 4.23 -3.15
N PRO A 94 -12.23 3.65 -1.95
CA PRO A 94 -12.70 4.43 -0.81
C PRO A 94 -11.76 5.61 -0.52
N GLY A 95 -12.31 6.73 -0.01
CA GLY A 95 -11.54 7.96 0.19
C GLY A 95 -10.29 7.79 1.05
N GLN A 96 -10.41 7.10 2.17
CA GLN A 96 -9.27 6.84 3.07
C GLN A 96 -8.20 5.99 2.39
N PHE A 97 -8.62 5.03 1.58
CA PHE A 97 -7.69 4.18 0.83
C PHE A 97 -6.97 4.98 -0.26
N LYS A 98 -7.67 5.93 -0.88
CA LYS A 98 -7.06 6.83 -1.86
C LYS A 98 -5.99 7.72 -1.22
N ASN A 99 -6.21 8.20 0.00
CA ASN A 99 -5.19 8.94 0.75
C ASN A 99 -3.92 8.10 0.91
N MET A 100 -4.08 6.83 1.28
CA MET A 100 -2.95 5.90 1.38
C MET A 100 -2.24 5.73 0.04
N MET A 101 -2.99 5.58 -1.03
CA MET A 101 -2.42 5.43 -2.37
C MET A 101 -1.60 6.65 -2.78
N ASP A 102 -2.15 7.85 -2.60
CA ASP A 102 -1.46 9.09 -2.96
C ASP A 102 -0.18 9.30 -2.14
N ARG A 103 -0.16 8.85 -0.90
CA ARG A 103 0.98 8.97 0.00
C ARG A 103 2.08 7.93 -0.28
N GLN A 104 1.95 7.14 -1.34
CA GLN A 104 3.00 6.22 -1.80
C GLN A 104 4.00 6.88 -2.75
N LEU A 105 3.82 8.15 -3.06
CA LEU A 105 4.70 8.90 -3.95
C LEU A 105 6.19 8.79 -3.58
N PRO A 106 6.59 8.78 -2.29
CA PRO A 106 8.00 8.60 -1.92
C PRO A 106 8.64 7.29 -2.37
N LEU A 107 7.82 6.27 -2.68
CA LEU A 107 8.34 4.98 -3.14
C LEU A 107 8.80 5.00 -4.60
N VAL A 108 8.44 6.04 -5.34
CA VAL A 108 8.77 6.22 -6.75
C VAL A 108 9.49 7.55 -6.91
N LEU A 109 10.64 7.54 -7.55
CA LEU A 109 11.38 8.77 -7.83
C LEU A 109 11.16 9.20 -9.29
N PRO A 110 11.23 10.50 -9.59
CA PRO A 110 10.96 10.99 -10.95
C PRO A 110 12.11 10.70 -11.92
N PHE A 111 13.22 10.16 -11.43
CA PHE A 111 14.41 9.90 -12.23
C PHE A 111 14.33 8.51 -12.84
N MET A 112 14.32 8.44 -14.16
CA MET A 112 14.31 7.16 -14.86
C MET A 112 15.75 6.71 -15.13
N THR A 113 16.01 5.41 -14.92
CA THR A 113 17.29 4.80 -15.21
C THR A 113 17.09 3.61 -16.14
N GLU A 114 18.07 3.31 -16.98
CA GLU A 114 18.02 2.09 -17.77
C GLU A 114 18.29 0.89 -16.87
N GLY A 115 17.43 -0.11 -16.96
CA GLY A 115 17.66 -1.39 -16.33
C GLY A 115 18.69 -2.21 -17.10
N SER A 116 19.09 -3.34 -16.52
CA SER A 116 20.04 -4.25 -17.13
C SER A 116 19.56 -4.85 -18.47
N ASP A 117 18.26 -4.76 -18.73
CA ASP A 117 17.61 -5.21 -19.97
C ASP A 117 17.43 -4.08 -21.00
N GLY A 118 17.95 -2.89 -20.74
CA GLY A 118 17.81 -1.72 -21.60
C GLY A 118 16.47 -1.00 -21.50
N ARG A 119 15.62 -1.34 -20.52
CA ARG A 119 14.32 -0.67 -20.31
C ARG A 119 14.46 0.43 -19.27
N GLU A 120 13.72 1.50 -19.46
CA GLU A 120 13.63 2.57 -18.48
C GLU A 120 12.74 2.13 -17.31
N SER A 121 13.12 2.51 -16.11
CA SER A 121 12.39 2.21 -14.88
C SER A 121 12.29 3.41 -13.94
#